data_291755c99585d5ee831c3fd8c41155b4
#
_entry.id   291755c99585d5ee831c3fd8c41155b4
#
_cell.length_a   1.000
_cell.length_b   1.000
_cell.length_c   1.000
_cell.angle_alpha   90.00
_cell.angle_beta   90.00
_cell.angle_gamma   90.00
#
_symmetry.space_group_name_H-M   'P 1'
#
loop_
_entity.id
_entity.type
_entity.pdbx_description
1 polymer ?
#
loop_
_entity_poly.entity_id
_entity_poly.type
_entity_poly.pdbx_seq_one_letter_code
_entity_poly.pdbx_strand_id
1 'polypeptide(L)'
;MENKFKKQNYVLVKQAVSKEIATFLYNYFLIKNQVCDIALKQRYISPYERLLGYYEPKEGGQVPGSYANYADIAGDTLLLKTQGIVEKHTGMKLYSNYSYARNYKRGQELKRHVDRFSCEVSTTIFLGGDDWPIYIDPTGGRNNKGKKFNLKPGDMIIYRGDILEHWREKFDGDTCVQIFLHYTNIKSKGAKENIYDSKPCVGLPNWFKKENNLFK
;
A
#
# COMPACT_ATOMS: atom_id res chain seq x y z
N MET A 1 14.30 10.49 23.07
CA MET A 1 14.83 10.23 21.70
C MET A 1 14.04 11.07 20.70
N GLU A 2 14.74 11.85 19.90
CA GLU A 2 14.13 12.70 18.86
C GLU A 2 13.37 11.81 17.85
N ASN A 3 12.14 12.17 17.51
CA ASN A 3 11.32 11.39 16.58
C ASN A 3 11.90 11.52 15.16
N LYS A 4 12.55 10.45 14.68
CA LYS A 4 13.18 10.40 13.36
C LYS A 4 12.23 10.78 12.22
N PHE A 5 10.96 10.38 12.32
CA PHE A 5 9.97 10.70 11.30
C PHE A 5 9.70 12.21 11.20
N LYS A 6 9.63 12.92 12.35
CA LYS A 6 9.46 14.38 12.35
C LYS A 6 10.60 15.12 11.66
N LYS A 7 11.82 14.55 11.71
CA LYS A 7 13.02 15.20 11.13
C LYS A 7 13.17 14.97 9.63
N GLN A 8 12.83 13.77 9.14
CA GLN A 8 13.16 13.36 7.77
C GLN A 8 11.96 12.85 6.96
N ASN A 9 10.74 12.87 7.54
CA ASN A 9 9.49 12.43 6.92
C ASN A 9 9.44 10.94 6.51
N TYR A 10 10.35 10.11 7.00
CA TYR A 10 10.31 8.66 6.85
C TYR A 10 11.00 7.96 8.03
N VAL A 11 10.67 6.69 8.24
CA VAL A 11 11.33 5.81 9.22
C VAL A 11 11.21 4.36 8.80
N LEU A 12 12.30 3.59 8.92
CA LEU A 12 12.31 2.15 8.74
C LEU A 12 12.06 1.48 10.09
N VAL A 13 11.03 0.64 10.13
CA VAL A 13 10.67 -0.18 11.29
C VAL A 13 10.93 -1.64 10.94
N LYS A 14 11.92 -2.22 11.62
CA LYS A 14 12.24 -3.64 11.44
C LYS A 14 11.21 -4.52 12.13
N GLN A 15 10.77 -5.59 11.44
CA GLN A 15 9.80 -6.56 11.97
C GLN A 15 8.57 -5.88 12.57
N ALA A 16 8.04 -4.86 11.88
CA ALA A 16 6.78 -4.21 12.26
C ALA A 16 5.61 -5.22 12.27
N VAL A 17 5.74 -6.24 11.43
CA VAL A 17 4.86 -7.42 11.37
C VAL A 17 5.75 -8.65 11.51
N SER A 18 5.27 -9.68 12.21
CA SER A 18 6.03 -10.93 12.32
C SER A 18 6.24 -11.57 10.94
N LYS A 19 7.35 -12.29 10.78
CA LYS A 19 7.62 -13.04 9.56
C LYS A 19 6.50 -14.02 9.21
N GLU A 20 5.88 -14.62 10.22
CA GLU A 20 4.74 -15.51 10.06
C GLU A 20 3.55 -14.83 9.39
N ILE A 21 3.12 -13.66 9.89
CA ILE A 21 2.04 -12.88 9.30
C ILE A 21 2.42 -12.41 7.88
N ALA A 22 3.65 -11.97 7.68
CA ALA A 22 4.11 -11.56 6.36
C ALA A 22 4.04 -12.73 5.37
N THR A 23 4.53 -13.92 5.75
CA THR A 23 4.48 -15.14 4.93
C THR A 23 3.04 -15.60 4.68
N PHE A 24 2.17 -15.54 5.69
CA PHE A 24 0.76 -15.86 5.52
C PHE A 24 0.10 -14.96 4.46
N LEU A 25 0.29 -13.65 4.57
CA LEU A 25 -0.26 -12.68 3.60
C LEU A 25 0.38 -12.80 2.21
N TYR A 26 1.67 -13.12 2.13
CA TYR A 26 2.33 -13.44 0.86
C TYR A 26 1.61 -14.58 0.13
N ASN A 27 1.42 -15.71 0.80
CA ASN A 27 0.73 -16.87 0.23
C ASN A 27 -0.76 -16.55 -0.08
N TYR A 28 -1.44 -15.81 0.79
CA TYR A 28 -2.81 -15.37 0.59
C TYR A 28 -2.95 -14.58 -0.73
N PHE A 29 -2.10 -13.59 -0.98
CA PHE A 29 -2.19 -12.78 -2.19
C PHE A 29 -1.75 -13.55 -3.44
N LEU A 30 -0.85 -14.53 -3.34
CA LEU A 30 -0.51 -15.41 -4.44
C LEU A 30 -1.70 -16.32 -4.82
N ILE A 31 -2.33 -16.97 -3.84
CA ILE A 31 -3.52 -17.81 -4.07
C ILE A 31 -4.66 -16.96 -4.64
N LYS A 32 -4.90 -15.78 -4.07
CA LYS A 32 -5.93 -14.86 -4.54
C LYS A 32 -5.71 -14.44 -5.98
N ASN A 33 -4.46 -14.18 -6.38
CA ASN A 33 -4.10 -13.91 -7.78
C ASN A 33 -4.44 -15.09 -8.71
N GLN A 34 -4.10 -16.32 -8.30
CA GLN A 34 -4.42 -17.53 -9.08
C GLN A 34 -5.94 -17.71 -9.23
N VAL A 35 -6.68 -17.53 -8.14
CA VAL A 35 -8.16 -17.64 -8.16
C VAL A 35 -8.76 -16.58 -9.09
N CYS A 36 -8.32 -15.32 -8.98
CA CYS A 36 -8.76 -14.24 -9.85
C CYS A 36 -8.49 -14.55 -11.33
N ASP A 37 -7.28 -15.01 -11.64
CA ASP A 37 -6.85 -15.34 -13.00
C ASP A 37 -7.71 -16.45 -13.62
N ILE A 38 -7.97 -17.54 -12.87
CA ILE A 38 -8.81 -18.64 -13.30
C ILE A 38 -10.27 -18.19 -13.47
N ALA A 39 -10.80 -17.47 -12.48
CA ALA A 39 -12.18 -16.99 -12.51
C ALA A 39 -12.46 -16.05 -13.68
N LEU A 40 -11.51 -15.18 -14.02
CA LEU A 40 -11.59 -14.31 -15.20
C LEU A 40 -11.51 -15.14 -16.52
N LYS A 41 -10.54 -16.05 -16.63
CA LYS A 41 -10.36 -16.89 -17.82
C LYS A 41 -11.57 -17.79 -18.09
N GLN A 42 -12.16 -18.33 -17.04
CA GLN A 42 -13.34 -19.20 -17.12
C GLN A 42 -14.66 -18.41 -17.13
N ARG A 43 -14.61 -17.06 -17.08
CA ARG A 43 -15.77 -16.17 -17.08
C ARG A 43 -16.74 -16.39 -15.91
N TYR A 44 -16.24 -16.85 -14.77
CA TYR A 44 -17.04 -16.93 -13.52
C TYR A 44 -17.27 -15.56 -12.87
N ILE A 45 -16.40 -14.58 -13.16
CA ILE A 45 -16.53 -13.21 -12.69
C ILE A 45 -16.43 -12.22 -13.84
N SER A 46 -17.04 -11.06 -13.66
CA SER A 46 -16.91 -9.92 -14.57
C SER A 46 -15.48 -9.38 -14.56
N PRO A 47 -14.95 -8.89 -15.70
CA PRO A 47 -13.69 -8.13 -15.73
C PRO A 47 -13.69 -6.86 -14.84
N TYR A 48 -14.87 -6.39 -14.46
CA TYR A 48 -15.05 -5.25 -13.56
C TYR A 48 -15.10 -5.63 -12.08
N GLU A 49 -15.11 -6.94 -11.75
CA GLU A 49 -15.06 -7.42 -10.37
C GLU A 49 -13.72 -7.00 -9.73
N ARG A 50 -13.78 -6.52 -8.47
CA ARG A 50 -12.62 -6.01 -7.73
C ARG A 50 -12.38 -6.71 -6.39
N LEU A 51 -13.35 -7.46 -5.87
CA LEU A 51 -13.20 -8.15 -4.59
C LEU A 51 -12.15 -9.25 -4.64
N LEU A 52 -12.00 -9.90 -5.80
CA LEU A 52 -10.90 -10.85 -6.03
C LEU A 52 -9.60 -10.20 -6.50
N GLY A 53 -9.53 -8.87 -6.56
CA GLY A 53 -8.43 -8.13 -7.14
C GLY A 53 -8.61 -7.87 -8.63
N TYR A 54 -7.59 -7.30 -9.27
CA TYR A 54 -7.65 -6.93 -10.66
C TYR A 54 -6.24 -6.77 -11.24
N TYR A 55 -6.14 -6.76 -12.56
CA TYR A 55 -4.92 -6.39 -13.27
C TYR A 55 -4.93 -4.89 -13.62
N GLU A 56 -3.84 -4.20 -13.31
CA GLU A 56 -3.65 -2.80 -13.73
C GLU A 56 -3.75 -2.70 -15.26
N PRO A 57 -4.43 -1.65 -15.79
CA PRO A 57 -4.49 -1.41 -17.22
C PRO A 57 -3.09 -1.34 -17.84
N LYS A 58 -2.94 -1.86 -19.07
CA LYS A 58 -1.68 -1.78 -19.81
C LYS A 58 -1.33 -0.34 -20.16
N GLU A 59 -2.33 0.48 -20.42
CA GLU A 59 -2.20 1.91 -20.69
C GLU A 59 -2.75 2.71 -19.50
N GLY A 60 -1.99 3.67 -19.02
CA GLY A 60 -2.37 4.54 -17.91
C GLY A 60 -2.32 3.93 -16.51
N GLY A 61 -2.03 2.64 -16.37
CA GLY A 61 -1.82 2.01 -15.07
C GLY A 61 -0.50 2.45 -14.41
N GLN A 62 -0.49 2.55 -13.10
CA GLN A 62 0.72 2.91 -12.34
C GLN A 62 1.84 1.88 -12.53
N VAL A 63 1.48 0.58 -12.54
CA VAL A 63 2.36 -0.54 -12.86
C VAL A 63 1.64 -1.47 -13.83
N PRO A 64 1.74 -1.25 -15.14
CA PRO A 64 0.95 -1.94 -16.14
C PRO A 64 1.02 -3.46 -16.03
N GLY A 65 -0.16 -4.10 -16.02
CA GLY A 65 -0.29 -5.56 -15.96
C GLY A 65 0.07 -6.21 -14.62
N SER A 66 0.36 -5.44 -13.57
CA SER A 66 0.50 -5.99 -12.23
C SER A 66 -0.87 -6.39 -11.66
N TYR A 67 -0.89 -7.46 -10.88
CA TYR A 67 -2.08 -7.83 -10.12
C TYR A 67 -2.15 -7.02 -8.83
N ALA A 68 -3.30 -6.44 -8.56
CA ALA A 68 -3.53 -5.53 -7.45
C ALA A 68 -4.80 -5.85 -6.66
N ASN A 69 -4.79 -5.50 -5.37
CA ASN A 69 -5.92 -5.60 -4.46
C ASN A 69 -6.06 -4.29 -3.69
N TYR A 70 -7.15 -3.58 -3.92
CA TYR A 70 -7.51 -2.38 -3.18
C TYR A 70 -8.47 -2.75 -2.04
N ALA A 71 -8.16 -2.32 -0.82
CA ALA A 71 -8.98 -2.49 0.38
C ALA A 71 -9.43 -3.96 0.60
N ASP A 72 -8.53 -4.90 0.35
CA ASP A 72 -8.74 -6.30 0.67
C ASP A 72 -8.99 -6.48 2.17
N ILE A 73 -9.92 -7.35 2.56
CA ILE A 73 -10.31 -7.53 3.96
C ILE A 73 -9.11 -7.94 4.84
N ALA A 74 -8.26 -8.85 4.37
CA ALA A 74 -7.05 -9.24 5.12
C ALA A 74 -6.04 -8.08 5.18
N GLY A 75 -5.90 -7.33 4.08
CA GLY A 75 -5.06 -6.13 4.02
C GLY A 75 -5.55 -5.02 4.94
N ASP A 76 -6.85 -4.74 4.94
CA ASP A 76 -7.44 -3.71 5.80
C ASP A 76 -7.46 -4.15 7.29
N THR A 77 -7.51 -5.46 7.57
CA THR A 77 -7.29 -5.98 8.92
C THR A 77 -5.86 -5.68 9.40
N LEU A 78 -4.87 -5.83 8.51
CA LEU A 78 -3.49 -5.45 8.81
C LEU A 78 -3.34 -3.94 8.98
N LEU A 79 -4.02 -3.14 8.17
CA LEU A 79 -4.08 -1.67 8.29
C LEU A 79 -4.48 -1.25 9.72
N LEU A 80 -5.59 -1.79 10.22
CA LEU A 80 -6.08 -1.49 11.57
C LEU A 80 -5.11 -2.00 12.66
N LYS A 81 -4.58 -3.23 12.50
CA LYS A 81 -3.62 -3.82 13.45
C LYS A 81 -2.35 -3.00 13.59
N THR A 82 -1.85 -2.42 12.52
CA THR A 82 -0.56 -1.70 12.50
C THR A 82 -0.68 -0.20 12.77
N GLN A 83 -1.88 0.36 12.83
CA GLN A 83 -2.10 1.78 13.08
C GLN A 83 -1.33 2.29 14.31
N GLY A 84 -1.41 1.58 15.45
CA GLY A 84 -0.69 1.97 16.68
C GLY A 84 0.83 2.00 16.52
N ILE A 85 1.40 1.12 15.66
CA ILE A 85 2.82 1.12 15.34
C ILE A 85 3.17 2.38 14.54
N VAL A 86 2.35 2.71 13.51
CA VAL A 86 2.55 3.90 12.69
C VAL A 86 2.41 5.18 13.52
N GLU A 87 1.38 5.28 14.35
CA GLU A 87 1.19 6.41 15.29
C GLU A 87 2.40 6.61 16.23
N LYS A 88 2.90 5.51 16.82
CA LYS A 88 4.09 5.55 17.69
C LYS A 88 5.32 6.11 16.97
N HIS A 89 5.58 5.68 15.75
CA HIS A 89 6.78 6.08 15.01
C HIS A 89 6.66 7.46 14.37
N THR A 90 5.45 7.90 13.99
CA THR A 90 5.21 9.22 13.42
C THR A 90 5.00 10.30 14.50
N GLY A 91 4.49 9.91 15.66
CA GLY A 91 4.03 10.84 16.72
C GLY A 91 2.73 11.55 16.34
N MET A 92 1.98 11.02 15.36
CA MET A 92 0.70 11.53 14.90
C MET A 92 -0.44 10.64 15.40
N LYS A 93 -1.64 11.19 15.50
CA LYS A 93 -2.89 10.43 15.56
C LYS A 93 -3.46 10.33 14.16
N LEU A 94 -3.89 9.15 13.77
CA LEU A 94 -4.16 8.82 12.38
C LEU A 94 -5.59 8.29 12.19
N TYR A 95 -6.20 8.59 11.05
CA TYR A 95 -7.30 7.84 10.48
C TYR A 95 -6.75 6.79 9.50
N SER A 96 -7.25 5.56 9.59
CA SER A 96 -7.01 4.52 8.60
C SER A 96 -7.82 4.80 7.34
N ASN A 97 -7.21 4.69 6.16
CA ASN A 97 -7.89 4.93 4.89
C ASN A 97 -8.12 3.62 4.13
N TYR A 98 -7.08 2.95 3.67
CA TYR A 98 -7.18 1.67 2.97
C TYR A 98 -5.83 0.98 2.88
N SER A 99 -5.88 -0.31 2.59
CA SER A 99 -4.72 -1.07 2.16
C SER A 99 -4.68 -1.22 0.64
N TYR A 100 -3.49 -1.39 0.10
CA TYR A 100 -3.28 -1.73 -1.30
C TYR A 100 -2.19 -2.78 -1.39
N ALA A 101 -2.49 -3.96 -1.92
CA ALA A 101 -1.49 -5.00 -2.13
C ALA A 101 -1.23 -5.18 -3.63
N ARG A 102 0.01 -5.50 -3.98
CA ARG A 102 0.39 -5.71 -5.37
C ARG A 102 1.37 -6.88 -5.48
N ASN A 103 1.10 -7.76 -6.46
CA ASN A 103 2.00 -8.82 -6.87
C ASN A 103 2.75 -8.36 -8.11
N TYR A 104 4.04 -8.19 -7.97
CA TYR A 104 4.93 -7.74 -9.04
C TYR A 104 5.60 -8.92 -9.72
N LYS A 105 5.88 -8.75 -11.01
CA LYS A 105 6.56 -9.71 -11.87
C LYS A 105 7.76 -9.06 -12.55
N ARG A 106 8.67 -9.88 -13.06
CA ARG A 106 9.86 -9.46 -13.81
C ARG A 106 9.52 -8.41 -14.88
N GLY A 107 10.33 -7.39 -14.95
CA GLY A 107 10.21 -6.28 -15.89
C GLY A 107 9.30 -5.13 -15.47
N GLN A 108 8.52 -5.29 -14.41
CA GLN A 108 7.69 -4.20 -13.88
C GLN A 108 8.53 -3.19 -13.11
N GLU A 109 8.09 -1.95 -13.10
CA GLU A 109 8.70 -0.85 -12.36
C GLU A 109 7.62 0.00 -11.70
N LEU A 110 7.94 0.67 -10.60
CA LEU A 110 7.11 1.70 -10.03
C LEU A 110 7.78 3.05 -10.31
N LYS A 111 7.22 3.79 -11.25
CA LYS A 111 7.77 5.11 -11.63
C LYS A 111 7.81 6.06 -10.45
N ARG A 112 8.75 6.99 -10.47
CA ARG A 112 8.91 8.04 -9.47
C ARG A 112 7.66 8.90 -9.40
N HIS A 113 7.08 9.04 -8.19
CA HIS A 113 5.84 9.77 -7.96
C HIS A 113 5.71 10.18 -6.49
N VAL A 114 4.73 11.03 -6.23
CA VAL A 114 4.15 11.27 -4.90
C VAL A 114 2.73 10.73 -4.87
N ASP A 115 2.28 10.39 -3.68
CA ASP A 115 0.93 9.87 -3.47
C ASP A 115 -0.12 10.99 -3.36
N ARG A 116 -1.39 10.60 -3.45
CA ARG A 116 -2.53 11.49 -3.20
C ARG A 116 -2.75 11.73 -1.70
N PHE A 117 -3.58 12.68 -1.33
CA PHE A 117 -3.89 13.07 0.06
C PHE A 117 -4.30 11.90 0.96
N SER A 118 -5.10 10.93 0.46
CA SER A 118 -5.47 9.72 1.22
C SER A 118 -4.27 8.87 1.65
N CYS A 119 -3.09 9.17 1.13
CA CYS A 119 -1.83 8.50 1.41
C CYS A 119 -0.82 9.45 2.08
N GLU A 120 -1.33 10.43 2.87
CA GLU A 120 -0.48 11.40 3.58
C GLU A 120 0.63 10.72 4.38
N VAL A 121 0.27 9.66 5.11
CA VAL A 121 1.22 8.76 5.76
C VAL A 121 1.07 7.40 5.12
N SER A 122 2.02 7.06 4.28
CA SER A 122 2.10 5.77 3.58
C SER A 122 3.04 4.83 4.27
N THR A 123 2.76 3.54 4.15
CA THR A 123 3.69 2.49 4.53
C THR A 123 3.88 1.53 3.36
N THR A 124 5.06 0.92 3.29
CA THR A 124 5.31 -0.25 2.46
C THR A 124 5.83 -1.37 3.34
N ILE A 125 5.19 -2.53 3.27
CA ILE A 125 5.61 -3.76 3.96
C ILE A 125 5.95 -4.80 2.90
N PHE A 126 7.15 -5.36 2.98
CA PHE A 126 7.52 -6.49 2.15
C PHE A 126 6.94 -7.77 2.75
N LEU A 127 6.14 -8.50 1.98
CA LEU A 127 5.51 -9.74 2.42
C LEU A 127 6.35 -10.97 2.05
N GLY A 128 6.96 -10.97 0.85
CA GLY A 128 7.78 -12.09 0.39
C GLY A 128 8.05 -12.06 -1.10
N GLY A 129 8.82 -13.03 -1.58
CA GLY A 129 9.33 -13.13 -2.93
C GLY A 129 10.76 -12.63 -3.03
N ASP A 130 11.17 -12.21 -4.21
CA ASP A 130 12.52 -11.71 -4.46
C ASP A 130 12.72 -10.29 -3.93
N ASP A 131 13.92 -10.00 -3.48
CA ASP A 131 14.30 -8.69 -2.94
C ASP A 131 14.14 -7.61 -4.02
N TRP A 132 13.38 -6.56 -3.69
CA TRP A 132 13.19 -5.43 -4.59
C TRP A 132 13.16 -4.11 -3.78
N PRO A 133 14.23 -3.31 -3.86
CA PRO A 133 14.34 -2.12 -3.04
C PRO A 133 13.33 -1.05 -3.41
N ILE A 134 12.91 -0.25 -2.41
CA ILE A 134 12.23 1.02 -2.61
C ILE A 134 13.23 2.17 -2.46
N TYR A 135 13.09 3.19 -3.28
CA TYR A 135 13.83 4.45 -3.20
C TYR A 135 12.89 5.55 -2.72
N ILE A 136 13.40 6.40 -1.83
CA ILE A 136 12.68 7.58 -1.34
C ILE A 136 13.60 8.79 -1.48
N ASP A 137 13.09 9.88 -2.04
CA ASP A 137 13.78 11.15 -2.10
C ASP A 137 13.58 11.93 -0.80
N PRO A 138 14.61 12.06 0.07
CA PRO A 138 14.45 12.74 1.34
C PRO A 138 14.33 14.26 1.22
N THR A 139 14.51 14.81 0.03
CA THR A 139 14.47 16.28 -0.22
C THR A 139 13.09 16.80 -0.59
N GLY A 140 12.12 15.88 -0.79
CA GLY A 140 10.74 16.26 -1.12
C GLY A 140 10.54 16.66 -2.58
N GLY A 141 11.02 15.85 -3.53
CA GLY A 141 10.69 16.03 -4.94
C GLY A 141 11.68 16.91 -5.72
N ARG A 142 12.96 16.64 -5.59
CA ARG A 142 14.03 17.38 -6.27
C ARG A 142 14.91 16.54 -7.18
N ASN A 143 14.39 15.44 -7.70
CA ASN A 143 15.05 14.58 -8.69
C ASN A 143 16.46 14.11 -8.30
N ASN A 144 16.75 13.90 -7.02
CA ASN A 144 18.03 13.35 -6.61
C ASN A 144 18.02 11.80 -6.68
N LYS A 145 19.17 11.18 -6.39
CA LYS A 145 19.32 9.72 -6.45
C LYS A 145 18.43 8.96 -5.45
N GLY A 146 17.84 9.68 -4.48
CA GLY A 146 17.07 9.07 -3.41
C GLY A 146 17.90 8.18 -2.49
N LYS A 147 17.23 7.69 -1.46
CA LYS A 147 17.78 6.73 -0.50
C LYS A 147 17.15 5.37 -0.74
N LYS A 148 18.01 4.36 -0.93
CA LYS A 148 17.65 2.97 -1.18
C LYS A 148 17.32 2.26 0.13
N PHE A 149 16.21 1.52 0.17
CA PHE A 149 15.80 0.67 1.29
C PHE A 149 15.55 -0.76 0.83
N ASN A 150 16.30 -1.70 1.40
CA ASN A 150 16.06 -3.12 1.26
C ASN A 150 15.25 -3.59 2.47
N LEU A 151 14.06 -4.12 2.22
CA LEU A 151 13.16 -4.63 3.25
C LEU A 151 13.27 -6.16 3.29
N LYS A 152 13.18 -6.72 4.49
CA LYS A 152 12.97 -8.15 4.71
C LYS A 152 11.49 -8.41 5.01
N PRO A 153 10.99 -9.65 4.82
CA PRO A 153 9.59 -9.96 5.12
C PRO A 153 9.20 -9.50 6.53
N GLY A 154 8.16 -8.66 6.63
CA GLY A 154 7.69 -8.04 7.86
C GLY A 154 8.31 -6.67 8.19
N ASP A 155 9.36 -6.23 7.50
CA ASP A 155 9.88 -4.86 7.62
C ASP A 155 8.90 -3.87 7.00
N MET A 156 8.74 -2.71 7.66
CA MET A 156 7.89 -1.61 7.21
C MET A 156 8.72 -0.34 7.05
N ILE A 157 8.58 0.34 5.92
CA ILE A 157 8.99 1.74 5.83
C ILE A 157 7.75 2.62 5.89
N ILE A 158 7.76 3.61 6.78
CA ILE A 158 6.72 4.62 6.96
C ILE A 158 7.25 5.92 6.36
N TYR A 159 6.47 6.61 5.53
CA TYR A 159 6.90 7.86 4.89
C TYR A 159 5.72 8.79 4.59
N ARG A 160 6.02 10.10 4.42
CA ARG A 160 5.05 11.09 3.91
C ARG A 160 4.89 10.87 2.41
N GLY A 161 3.90 10.05 2.04
CA GLY A 161 3.64 9.68 0.64
C GLY A 161 3.26 10.88 -0.23
N ASP A 162 2.55 11.83 0.35
CA ASP A 162 2.09 13.07 -0.28
C ASP A 162 3.19 14.10 -0.55
N ILE A 163 4.38 13.93 0.05
CA ILE A 163 5.49 14.90 -0.05
C ILE A 163 6.74 14.27 -0.66
N LEU A 164 7.07 13.04 -0.25
CA LEU A 164 8.31 12.40 -0.65
C LEU A 164 8.12 11.60 -1.93
N GLU A 165 8.83 11.98 -2.99
CA GLU A 165 8.90 11.14 -4.18
C GLU A 165 9.50 9.78 -3.83
N HIS A 166 8.86 8.74 -4.34
CA HIS A 166 9.30 7.37 -4.14
C HIS A 166 9.08 6.54 -5.39
N TRP A 167 9.91 5.49 -5.54
CA TRP A 167 9.90 4.65 -6.74
C TRP A 167 10.59 3.31 -6.50
N ARG A 168 10.45 2.43 -7.46
CA ARG A 168 11.23 1.20 -7.59
C ARG A 168 11.71 1.08 -9.03
N GLU A 169 12.98 0.79 -9.20
CA GLU A 169 13.58 0.54 -10.51
C GLU A 169 13.00 -0.75 -11.11
N LYS A 170 13.32 -1.03 -12.37
CA LYS A 170 12.84 -2.23 -13.05
C LYS A 170 13.17 -3.49 -12.26
N PHE A 171 12.15 -4.31 -12.02
CA PHE A 171 12.28 -5.55 -11.25
C PHE A 171 12.92 -6.65 -12.10
N ASP A 172 13.96 -7.27 -11.58
CA ASP A 172 14.69 -8.36 -12.23
C ASP A 172 14.41 -9.74 -11.62
N GLY A 173 13.73 -9.81 -10.48
CA GLY A 173 13.25 -11.04 -9.85
C GLY A 173 12.00 -11.61 -10.52
N ASP A 174 11.55 -12.77 -10.05
CA ASP A 174 10.38 -13.45 -10.62
C ASP A 174 9.07 -13.01 -9.99
N THR A 175 9.06 -12.86 -8.65
CA THR A 175 7.86 -12.48 -7.89
C THR A 175 8.22 -11.65 -6.67
N CYS A 176 7.43 -10.58 -6.43
CA CYS A 176 7.55 -9.75 -5.24
C CYS A 176 6.16 -9.29 -4.81
N VAL A 177 5.77 -9.57 -3.56
CA VAL A 177 4.49 -9.12 -3.01
C VAL A 177 4.72 -8.05 -1.96
N GLN A 178 4.10 -6.90 -2.18
CA GLN A 178 4.14 -5.75 -1.27
C GLN A 178 2.72 -5.40 -0.83
N ILE A 179 2.59 -4.92 0.41
CA ILE A 179 1.37 -4.29 0.86
C ILE A 179 1.66 -2.86 1.32
N PHE A 180 0.80 -1.95 0.93
CA PHE A 180 0.82 -0.53 1.26
C PHE A 180 -0.36 -0.23 2.17
N LEU A 181 -0.12 0.48 3.27
CA LEU A 181 -1.15 0.87 4.21
C LEU A 181 -1.16 2.40 4.30
N HIS A 182 -2.32 2.99 4.12
CA HIS A 182 -2.46 4.43 3.96
C HIS A 182 -3.29 5.05 5.08
N TYR A 183 -2.78 6.15 5.61
CA TYR A 183 -3.35 6.88 6.74
C TYR A 183 -3.34 8.37 6.47
N THR A 184 -4.21 9.09 7.18
CA THR A 184 -4.23 10.57 7.19
C THR A 184 -4.15 11.05 8.63
N ASN A 185 -3.37 12.10 8.88
CA ASN A 185 -3.32 12.73 10.19
C ASN A 185 -4.68 13.35 10.53
N ILE A 186 -5.22 13.04 11.71
CA ILE A 186 -6.54 13.54 12.15
C ILE A 186 -6.64 15.08 12.15
N LYS A 187 -5.48 15.78 12.21
CA LYS A 187 -5.39 17.25 12.18
C LYS A 187 -5.33 17.84 10.77
N SER A 188 -5.17 17.01 9.73
CA SER A 188 -5.12 17.51 8.36
C SER A 188 -6.49 17.92 7.86
N LYS A 189 -6.55 19.01 7.09
CA LYS A 189 -7.79 19.50 6.49
C LYS A 189 -8.40 18.40 5.60
N GLY A 190 -9.68 18.08 5.78
CA GLY A 190 -10.38 17.03 5.03
C GLY A 190 -10.10 15.59 5.50
N ALA A 191 -9.38 15.42 6.62
CA ALA A 191 -9.03 14.08 7.11
C ALA A 191 -10.27 13.28 7.56
N LYS A 192 -11.25 13.93 8.19
CA LYS A 192 -12.47 13.28 8.68
C LYS A 192 -13.33 12.73 7.55
N GLU A 193 -13.43 13.46 6.46
CA GLU A 193 -14.17 13.07 5.25
C GLU A 193 -13.47 11.93 4.50
N ASN A 194 -12.15 11.77 4.72
CA ASN A 194 -11.32 10.78 4.06
C ASN A 194 -11.17 9.46 4.86
N ILE A 195 -11.82 9.33 6.02
CA ILE A 195 -11.82 8.08 6.79
C ILE A 195 -12.27 6.93 5.90
N TYR A 196 -11.51 5.83 5.88
CA TYR A 196 -11.71 4.65 5.04
C TYR A 196 -11.75 4.98 3.53
N ASP A 197 -11.03 6.03 3.12
CA ASP A 197 -11.04 6.55 1.74
C ASP A 197 -12.46 6.95 1.28
N SER A 198 -13.19 7.62 2.17
CA SER A 198 -14.59 8.04 2.01
C SER A 198 -15.59 6.89 1.85
N LYS A 199 -15.25 5.69 2.30
CA LYS A 199 -16.15 4.53 2.33
C LYS A 199 -16.85 4.39 3.69
N PRO A 200 -17.98 3.67 3.77
CA PRO A 200 -18.67 3.40 5.04
C PRO A 200 -17.83 2.64 6.05
N CYS A 201 -17.00 1.69 5.60
CA CYS A 201 -16.09 0.90 6.42
C CYS A 201 -14.88 0.42 5.61
N VAL A 202 -13.93 -0.21 6.27
CA VAL A 202 -12.80 -0.92 5.64
C VAL A 202 -13.29 -2.18 4.91
N GLY A 203 -12.48 -2.72 4.00
CA GLY A 203 -12.78 -3.95 3.25
C GLY A 203 -13.73 -3.77 2.06
N LEU A 204 -14.15 -2.55 1.77
CA LEU A 204 -15.04 -2.27 0.65
C LEU A 204 -14.28 -1.75 -0.57
N PRO A 205 -14.69 -2.12 -1.80
CA PRO A 205 -14.16 -1.56 -3.04
C PRO A 205 -14.35 -0.04 -3.12
N ASN A 206 -13.57 0.62 -3.98
CA ASN A 206 -13.52 2.09 -4.08
C ASN A 206 -14.78 2.76 -4.61
N TRP A 207 -15.70 2.01 -5.21
CA TRP A 207 -17.01 2.55 -5.68
C TRP A 207 -18.04 2.68 -4.55
N PHE A 208 -17.86 2.01 -3.40
CA PHE A 208 -18.68 2.22 -2.22
C PHE A 208 -18.29 3.54 -1.55
N LYS A 209 -18.90 4.64 -1.97
CA LYS A 209 -18.75 5.94 -1.33
C LYS A 209 -19.81 6.13 -0.25
N LYS A 210 -19.51 6.90 0.79
CA LYS A 210 -20.53 7.39 1.72
C LYS A 210 -21.48 8.30 0.94
N GLU A 211 -22.62 7.77 0.56
CA GLU A 211 -23.75 8.61 0.20
C GLU A 211 -24.33 9.16 1.49
N ASN A 212 -24.56 10.47 1.55
CA ASN A 212 -24.91 11.19 2.77
C ASN A 212 -26.24 10.74 3.42
N ASN A 213 -26.98 9.78 2.86
CA ASN A 213 -28.32 9.40 3.29
C ASN A 213 -28.67 7.90 3.34
N LEU A 214 -27.79 6.98 2.95
CA LEU A 214 -28.15 5.53 2.88
C LEU A 214 -27.89 4.74 4.18
N PHE A 215 -27.26 5.35 5.19
CA PHE A 215 -26.90 4.68 6.44
C PHE A 215 -27.25 5.51 7.68
N LYS A 216 -28.33 6.29 7.60
CA LYS A 216 -28.94 6.94 8.77
C LYS A 216 -29.99 6.04 9.39
#